data_20828e89d3421fe2305afd071de16c60
#
_entry.id   20828e89d3421fe2305afd071de16c60
#
_cell.length_a   1.000
_cell.length_b   1.000
_cell.length_c   1.000
_cell.angle_alpha   90.00
_cell.angle_beta   90.00
_cell.angle_gamma   90.00
#
_symmetry.space_group_name_H-M   'P 1'
#
loop_
_entity.id
_entity.type
_entity.pdbx_description
1 polymer ?
#
loop_
_entity_poly.entity_id
_entity_poly.type
_entity_poly.pdbx_seq_one_letter_code
_entity_poly.pdbx_strand_id
1 'polypeptide(L)'
;MTLLVAGVETVAHEISGSVLALLRHRDQWELLQKPGVLEKAVEELIRYTPAAVSGGTVRIALEDVELGGVLVRAGEAVLPAVISADRDAAVFDGPDRLDVTRDPNPHIGFGHGPHRCLGAQLARAELGIAVGSLAARFPGLRPAVDVEELEWDLRTMQRGPRALPVVW
;
A
#
# COMPACT_ATOMS: atom_id res chain seq x y z
N MET A 1 11.70 -6.07 -19.93
CA MET A 1 10.40 -5.40 -20.06
C MET A 1 9.51 -5.55 -18.81
N THR A 2 9.36 -6.74 -18.25
CA THR A 2 8.52 -7.01 -17.07
C THR A 2 8.87 -6.15 -15.84
N LEU A 3 10.17 -5.97 -15.54
CA LEU A 3 10.61 -5.16 -14.39
C LEU A 3 10.26 -3.68 -14.53
N LEU A 4 10.31 -3.12 -15.73
CA LEU A 4 9.92 -1.72 -15.98
C LEU A 4 8.41 -1.53 -15.75
N VAL A 5 7.60 -2.43 -16.32
CA VAL A 5 6.13 -2.34 -16.15
C VAL A 5 5.73 -2.52 -14.70
N ALA A 6 6.32 -3.51 -14.01
CA ALA A 6 5.97 -3.80 -12.63
C ALA A 6 6.47 -2.74 -11.62
N GLY A 7 7.60 -2.09 -11.90
CA GLY A 7 8.26 -1.21 -10.93
C GLY A 7 7.93 0.27 -11.06
N VAL A 8 7.59 0.76 -12.25
CA VAL A 8 7.39 2.21 -12.45
C VAL A 8 6.01 2.65 -11.97
N GLU A 9 4.96 2.08 -12.53
CA GLU A 9 3.59 2.54 -12.27
C GLU A 9 3.13 2.21 -10.85
N THR A 10 3.42 0.99 -10.38
CA THR A 10 3.03 0.56 -9.03
C THR A 10 3.67 1.42 -7.94
N VAL A 11 4.99 1.68 -8.06
CA VAL A 11 5.71 2.48 -7.06
C VAL A 11 5.28 3.95 -7.12
N ALA A 12 5.02 4.51 -8.31
CA ALA A 12 4.52 5.87 -8.43
C ALA A 12 3.16 6.06 -7.74
N HIS A 13 2.24 5.11 -7.91
CA HIS A 13 0.95 5.14 -7.23
C HIS A 13 1.07 4.90 -5.72
N GLU A 14 1.97 4.00 -5.30
CA GLU A 14 2.23 3.77 -3.87
C GLU A 14 2.79 5.03 -3.20
N ILE A 15 3.74 5.73 -3.83
CA ILE A 15 4.28 6.99 -3.30
C ILE A 15 3.19 8.06 -3.22
N SER A 16 2.42 8.26 -4.29
CA SER A 16 1.38 9.29 -4.30
C SER A 16 0.25 9.01 -3.31
N GLY A 17 -0.19 7.75 -3.21
CA GLY A 17 -1.17 7.30 -2.22
C GLY A 17 -0.68 7.46 -0.78
N SER A 18 0.57 7.08 -0.52
CA SER A 18 1.21 7.20 0.78
C SER A 18 1.37 8.66 1.22
N VAL A 19 1.83 9.51 0.32
CA VAL A 19 1.94 10.95 0.62
C VAL A 19 0.57 11.54 0.90
N LEU A 20 -0.44 11.24 0.08
CA LEU A 20 -1.81 11.69 0.31
C LEU A 20 -2.35 11.22 1.67
N ALA A 21 -2.17 9.94 2.02
CA ALA A 21 -2.60 9.40 3.30
C ALA A 21 -1.95 10.13 4.48
N LEU A 22 -0.65 10.37 4.41
CA LEU A 22 0.10 11.10 5.42
C LEU A 22 -0.34 12.56 5.54
N LEU A 23 -0.62 13.23 4.43
CA LEU A 23 -1.07 14.63 4.44
C LEU A 23 -2.50 14.77 5.00
N ARG A 24 -3.32 13.73 4.91
CA ARG A 24 -4.64 13.64 5.57
C ARG A 24 -4.54 13.37 7.08
N HIS A 25 -3.43 12.80 7.53
CA HIS A 25 -3.15 12.46 8.93
C HIS A 25 -1.91 13.22 9.39
N ARG A 26 -2.09 14.52 9.65
CA ARG A 26 -0.99 15.46 9.93
C ARG A 26 -0.12 15.01 11.11
N ASP A 27 -0.71 14.46 12.13
CA ASP A 27 -0.04 13.87 13.28
C ASP A 27 0.92 12.74 12.87
N GLN A 28 0.53 11.92 11.89
CA GLN A 28 1.35 10.81 11.37
C GLN A 28 2.51 11.33 10.49
N TRP A 29 2.27 12.40 9.69
CA TRP A 29 3.32 13.07 8.94
C TRP A 29 4.40 13.63 9.85
N GLU A 30 4.03 14.28 10.95
CA GLU A 30 4.95 14.88 11.92
C GLU A 30 5.81 13.82 12.66
N LEU A 31 5.27 12.62 12.86
CA LEU A 31 6.01 11.50 13.47
C LEU A 31 7.18 11.03 12.61
N LEU A 32 7.15 11.23 11.28
CA LEU A 32 8.25 10.84 10.39
C LEU A 32 9.57 11.55 10.69
N GLN A 33 9.53 12.69 11.40
CA GLN A 33 10.72 13.40 11.85
C GLN A 33 11.44 12.70 13.00
N LYS A 34 10.80 11.73 13.67
CA LYS A 34 11.39 11.03 14.81
C LYS A 34 12.32 9.91 14.32
N PRO A 35 13.50 9.75 14.93
CA PRO A 35 14.41 8.66 14.59
C PRO A 35 13.73 7.28 14.69
N GLY A 36 13.98 6.40 13.70
CA GLY A 36 13.51 5.02 13.69
C GLY A 36 12.02 4.85 13.36
N VAL A 37 11.30 5.92 13.01
CA VAL A 37 9.88 5.82 12.61
C VAL A 37 9.74 5.50 11.12
N LEU A 38 10.64 6.01 10.28
CA LEU A 38 10.51 5.91 8.83
C LEU A 38 10.44 4.45 8.34
N GLU A 39 11.22 3.56 8.89
CA GLU A 39 11.24 2.14 8.53
C GLU A 39 9.90 1.47 8.84
N LYS A 40 9.29 1.77 9.99
CA LYS A 40 7.97 1.26 10.37
C LYS A 40 6.88 1.91 9.52
N ALA A 41 7.01 3.21 9.25
CA ALA A 41 6.08 3.95 8.40
C ALA A 41 6.01 3.36 6.99
N VAL A 42 7.12 2.93 6.40
CA VAL A 42 7.13 2.28 5.07
C VAL A 42 6.27 1.02 5.07
N GLU A 43 6.41 0.14 6.07
CA GLU A 43 5.58 -1.07 6.17
C GLU A 43 4.09 -0.73 6.37
N GLU A 44 3.80 0.27 7.21
CA GLU A 44 2.42 0.70 7.45
C GLU A 44 1.80 1.36 6.21
N LEU A 45 2.54 2.15 5.46
CA LEU A 45 2.04 2.75 4.23
C LEU A 45 1.70 1.68 3.19
N ILE A 46 2.56 0.67 3.00
CA ILE A 46 2.29 -0.45 2.10
C ILE A 46 1.04 -1.23 2.53
N ARG A 47 0.80 -1.39 3.83
CA ARG A 47 -0.42 -2.00 4.35
C ARG A 47 -1.65 -1.11 4.10
N TYR A 48 -1.52 0.18 4.40
CA TYR A 48 -2.64 1.13 4.47
C TYR A 48 -3.06 1.68 3.12
N THR A 49 -2.12 1.89 2.18
CA THR A 49 -2.35 2.51 0.87
C THR A 49 -1.98 1.60 -0.31
N PRO A 50 -2.59 0.40 -0.41
CA PRO A 50 -2.20 -0.51 -1.48
C PRO A 50 -2.43 0.10 -2.87
N ALA A 51 -1.39 0.08 -3.70
CA ALA A 51 -1.43 0.63 -5.05
C ALA A 51 -2.38 -0.14 -5.98
N ALA A 52 -2.63 -1.43 -5.75
CA ALA A 52 -3.48 -2.26 -6.60
C ALA A 52 -4.92 -2.35 -6.06
N VAL A 53 -5.89 -2.31 -6.96
CA VAL A 53 -7.34 -2.33 -6.60
C VAL A 53 -7.76 -3.64 -5.94
N SER A 54 -7.27 -4.79 -6.40
CA SER A 54 -7.64 -6.11 -5.86
C SER A 54 -6.61 -6.64 -4.85
N GLY A 55 -5.38 -6.16 -4.90
CA GLY A 55 -4.28 -6.63 -4.08
C GLY A 55 -3.83 -8.07 -4.33
N GLY A 56 -4.49 -8.82 -5.21
CA GLY A 56 -4.17 -10.22 -5.46
C GLY A 56 -4.28 -10.63 -6.92
N THR A 57 -3.63 -11.74 -7.26
CA THR A 57 -3.73 -12.38 -8.58
C THR A 57 -4.65 -13.60 -8.48
N VAL A 58 -5.57 -13.75 -9.41
CA VAL A 58 -6.45 -14.91 -9.51
C VAL A 58 -5.65 -16.21 -9.56
N ARG A 59 -6.07 -17.20 -8.80
CA ARG A 59 -5.57 -18.57 -8.80
C ARG A 59 -6.67 -19.49 -9.33
N ILE A 60 -6.28 -20.55 -10.00
CA ILE A 60 -7.20 -21.62 -10.40
C ILE A 60 -6.91 -22.86 -9.53
N ALA A 61 -7.92 -23.38 -8.89
CA ALA A 61 -7.78 -24.60 -8.11
C ALA A 61 -7.42 -25.79 -9.04
N LEU A 62 -6.33 -26.49 -8.71
CA LEU A 62 -5.89 -27.66 -9.51
C LEU A 62 -6.61 -28.95 -9.08
N GLU A 63 -7.12 -28.97 -7.86
CA GLU A 63 -7.88 -30.06 -7.25
C GLU A 63 -8.95 -29.49 -6.32
N ASP A 64 -9.87 -30.30 -5.87
CA ASP A 64 -10.85 -29.88 -4.86
C ASP A 64 -10.12 -29.56 -3.56
N VAL A 65 -10.35 -28.35 -3.01
CA VAL A 65 -9.71 -27.88 -1.77
C VAL A 65 -10.71 -27.18 -0.88
N GLU A 66 -10.64 -27.42 0.41
CA GLU A 66 -11.44 -26.70 1.40
C GLU A 66 -10.67 -25.48 1.92
N LEU A 67 -11.27 -24.29 1.75
CA LEU A 67 -10.72 -23.01 2.21
C LEU A 67 -11.73 -22.34 3.15
N GLY A 68 -11.39 -22.24 4.44
CA GLY A 68 -12.24 -21.58 5.43
C GLY A 68 -13.65 -22.19 5.57
N GLY A 69 -13.78 -23.51 5.41
CA GLY A 69 -15.06 -24.21 5.45
C GLY A 69 -15.85 -24.18 4.13
N VAL A 70 -15.27 -23.62 3.07
CA VAL A 70 -15.88 -23.58 1.72
C VAL A 70 -15.14 -24.53 0.78
N LEU A 71 -15.85 -25.45 0.15
CA LEU A 71 -15.29 -26.32 -0.87
C LEU A 71 -15.12 -25.56 -2.18
N VAL A 72 -13.87 -25.39 -2.60
CA VAL A 72 -13.47 -24.90 -3.92
C VAL A 72 -13.16 -26.08 -4.81
N ARG A 73 -13.85 -26.22 -5.93
CA ARG A 73 -13.67 -27.34 -6.84
C ARG A 73 -12.51 -27.10 -7.81
N ALA A 74 -11.92 -28.17 -8.29
CA ALA A 74 -10.95 -28.12 -9.37
C ALA A 74 -11.48 -27.31 -10.56
N GLY A 75 -10.67 -26.39 -11.07
CA GLY A 75 -11.03 -25.46 -12.16
C GLY A 75 -11.71 -24.16 -11.72
N GLU A 76 -12.12 -24.04 -10.45
CA GLU A 76 -12.69 -22.78 -9.94
C GLU A 76 -11.62 -21.71 -9.68
N ALA A 77 -12.01 -20.45 -9.86
CA ALA A 77 -11.14 -19.30 -9.64
C ALA A 77 -11.23 -18.80 -8.20
N VAL A 78 -10.08 -18.56 -7.59
CA VAL A 78 -9.93 -17.96 -6.25
C VAL A 78 -9.16 -16.66 -6.37
N LEU A 79 -9.70 -15.58 -5.85
CA LEU A 79 -9.01 -14.29 -5.74
C LEU A 79 -8.63 -14.03 -4.29
N PRO A 80 -7.34 -14.06 -3.93
CA PRO A 80 -6.88 -13.63 -2.61
C PRO A 80 -7.16 -12.14 -2.41
N ALA A 81 -7.96 -11.80 -1.41
CA ALA A 81 -8.30 -10.41 -1.09
C ALA A 81 -7.24 -9.79 -0.17
N VAL A 82 -6.03 -9.53 -0.70
CA VAL A 82 -4.88 -9.03 0.06
C VAL A 82 -5.21 -7.74 0.80
N ILE A 83 -5.91 -6.81 0.15
CA ILE A 83 -6.33 -5.53 0.76
C ILE A 83 -7.23 -5.77 1.96
N SER A 84 -8.15 -6.73 1.88
CA SER A 84 -9.02 -7.11 2.98
C SER A 84 -8.25 -7.77 4.12
N ALA A 85 -7.30 -8.65 3.78
CA ALA A 85 -6.43 -9.30 4.77
C ALA A 85 -5.57 -8.29 5.55
N ASP A 86 -5.05 -7.27 4.87
CA ASP A 86 -4.28 -6.18 5.48
C ASP A 86 -5.16 -5.22 6.33
N ARG A 87 -6.49 -5.44 6.33
CA ARG A 87 -7.50 -4.75 7.16
C ARG A 87 -8.23 -5.68 8.11
N ASP A 88 -7.76 -6.91 8.31
CA ASP A 88 -8.40 -7.87 9.20
C ASP A 88 -8.17 -7.49 10.67
N ALA A 89 -9.27 -7.20 11.38
CA ALA A 89 -9.24 -6.85 12.80
C ALA A 89 -8.80 -8.01 13.71
N ALA A 90 -8.82 -9.26 13.22
CA ALA A 90 -8.25 -10.39 13.96
C ALA A 90 -6.70 -10.38 13.96
N VAL A 91 -6.08 -9.64 13.04
CA VAL A 91 -4.62 -9.56 12.86
C VAL A 91 -4.11 -8.17 13.28
N PHE A 92 -4.83 -7.11 12.94
CA PHE A 92 -4.41 -5.73 13.16
C PHE A 92 -5.32 -5.01 14.14
N ASP A 93 -4.76 -4.46 15.21
CA ASP A 93 -5.52 -3.56 16.09
C ASP A 93 -5.81 -2.23 15.37
N GLY A 94 -7.10 -1.84 15.29
CA GLY A 94 -7.54 -0.66 14.57
C GLY A 94 -7.08 -0.64 13.11
N PRO A 95 -7.45 -1.64 12.27
CA PRO A 95 -6.88 -1.84 10.93
C PRO A 95 -7.13 -0.66 9.98
N ASP A 96 -8.17 0.11 10.21
CA ASP A 96 -8.54 1.29 9.41
C ASP A 96 -7.84 2.57 9.87
N ARG A 97 -7.10 2.52 10.97
CA ARG A 97 -6.27 3.63 11.44
C ARG A 97 -4.89 3.55 10.82
N LEU A 98 -4.42 4.65 10.22
CA LEU A 98 -3.02 4.82 9.87
C LEU A 98 -2.20 5.02 11.14
N ASP A 99 -1.20 4.17 11.34
CA ASP A 99 -0.29 4.23 12.49
C ASP A 99 1.14 3.95 12.03
N VAL A 100 1.89 5.00 11.72
CA VAL A 100 3.28 4.90 11.23
C VAL A 100 4.25 4.31 12.24
N THR A 101 3.80 4.04 13.46
CA THR A 101 4.59 3.38 14.51
C THR A 101 4.20 1.91 14.72
N ARG A 102 3.24 1.40 13.96
CA ARG A 102 2.73 0.03 14.10
C ARG A 102 3.85 -1.01 14.12
N ASP A 103 3.85 -1.83 15.16
CA ASP A 103 4.81 -2.91 15.35
C ASP A 103 4.22 -3.95 16.32
N PRO A 104 4.05 -5.23 15.94
CA PRO A 104 4.38 -5.79 14.63
C PRO A 104 3.42 -5.35 13.51
N ASN A 105 3.89 -5.46 12.26
CA ASN A 105 3.10 -5.17 11.07
C ASN A 105 3.18 -6.34 10.06
N PRO A 106 2.43 -7.44 10.27
CA PRO A 106 2.53 -8.66 9.47
C PRO A 106 1.72 -8.56 8.16
N HIS A 107 1.78 -7.42 7.47
CA HIS A 107 1.05 -7.21 6.22
C HIS A 107 1.53 -8.16 5.09
N ILE A 108 0.65 -8.43 4.16
CA ILE A 108 0.90 -9.24 2.97
C ILE A 108 0.80 -8.42 1.67
N GLY A 109 1.00 -7.11 1.74
CA GLY A 109 0.93 -6.19 0.59
C GLY A 109 1.89 -6.54 -0.55
N PHE A 110 2.99 -7.26 -0.27
CA PHE A 110 3.89 -7.83 -1.28
C PHE A 110 3.54 -9.27 -1.69
N GLY A 111 2.41 -9.80 -1.25
CA GLY A 111 2.04 -11.20 -1.44
C GLY A 111 2.84 -12.16 -0.57
N HIS A 112 2.60 -13.46 -0.77
CA HIS A 112 3.24 -14.54 -0.02
C HIS A 112 3.58 -15.72 -0.95
N GLY A 113 4.55 -16.57 -0.52
CA GLY A 113 4.94 -17.79 -1.21
C GLY A 113 5.86 -17.55 -2.41
N PRO A 114 5.92 -18.50 -3.37
CA PRO A 114 6.87 -18.48 -4.48
C PRO A 114 6.73 -17.27 -5.41
N HIS A 115 5.56 -16.64 -5.44
CA HIS A 115 5.27 -15.46 -6.24
C HIS A 115 5.25 -14.16 -5.42
N ARG A 116 5.87 -14.14 -4.23
CA ARG A 116 6.07 -12.91 -3.48
C ARG A 116 6.79 -11.88 -4.35
N CYS A 117 6.42 -10.62 -4.22
CA CYS A 117 6.98 -9.53 -5.03
C CYS A 117 8.52 -9.56 -5.04
N LEU A 118 9.10 -9.70 -6.23
CA LEU A 118 10.55 -9.72 -6.40
C LEU A 118 11.18 -8.37 -6.08
N GLY A 119 10.46 -7.26 -6.38
CA GLY A 119 10.89 -5.89 -6.15
C GLY A 119 10.64 -5.36 -4.73
N ALA A 120 10.20 -6.19 -3.78
CA ALA A 120 9.77 -5.73 -2.46
C ALA A 120 10.82 -4.90 -1.71
N GLN A 121 12.10 -5.23 -1.81
CA GLN A 121 13.17 -4.46 -1.15
C GLN A 121 13.43 -3.14 -1.86
N LEU A 122 13.39 -3.12 -3.20
CA LEU A 122 13.53 -1.90 -3.98
C LEU A 122 12.37 -0.94 -3.71
N ALA A 123 11.14 -1.42 -3.73
CA ALA A 123 9.95 -0.62 -3.45
C ALA A 123 10.00 0.01 -2.04
N ARG A 124 10.46 -0.73 -1.02
CA ARG A 124 10.68 -0.19 0.33
C ARG A 124 11.72 0.94 0.33
N ALA A 125 12.82 0.75 -0.37
CA ALA A 125 13.86 1.75 -0.47
C ALA A 125 13.36 3.02 -1.19
N GLU A 126 12.68 2.86 -2.32
CA GLU A 126 12.13 3.97 -3.09
C GLU A 126 11.06 4.74 -2.29
N LEU A 127 10.12 4.04 -1.65
CA LEU A 127 9.10 4.67 -0.81
C LEU A 127 9.73 5.39 0.38
N GLY A 128 10.67 4.75 1.08
CA GLY A 128 11.37 5.34 2.22
C GLY A 128 12.16 6.59 1.85
N ILE A 129 12.88 6.56 0.72
CA ILE A 129 13.63 7.72 0.22
C ILE A 129 12.66 8.84 -0.17
N ALA A 130 11.59 8.54 -0.91
CA ALA A 130 10.63 9.53 -1.37
C ALA A 130 9.92 10.22 -0.19
N VAL A 131 9.30 9.44 0.69
CA VAL A 131 8.53 9.95 1.84
C VAL A 131 9.46 10.64 2.85
N GLY A 132 10.60 10.04 3.17
CA GLY A 132 11.56 10.61 4.11
C GLY A 132 12.16 11.92 3.61
N SER A 133 12.50 12.00 2.31
CA SER A 133 13.04 13.23 1.70
C SER A 133 11.99 14.35 1.68
N LEU A 134 10.73 14.03 1.35
CA LEU A 134 9.64 15.00 1.36
C LEU A 134 9.40 15.53 2.78
N ALA A 135 9.31 14.64 3.77
CA ALA A 135 9.07 15.02 5.14
C ALA A 135 10.20 15.90 5.71
N ALA A 136 11.46 15.56 5.39
CA ALA A 136 12.62 16.33 5.87
C ALA A 136 12.73 17.70 5.21
N ARG A 137 12.47 17.79 3.89
CA ARG A 137 12.66 19.04 3.13
C ARG A 137 11.45 19.98 3.19
N PHE A 138 10.25 19.43 3.35
CA PHE A 138 8.99 20.17 3.30
C PHE A 138 8.09 19.80 4.50
N PRO A 139 8.52 20.10 5.73
CA PRO A 139 7.73 19.74 6.92
C PRO A 139 6.33 20.39 6.92
N GLY A 140 6.15 21.52 6.22
CA GLY A 140 4.88 22.22 6.04
C GLY A 140 4.03 21.71 4.86
N LEU A 141 4.45 20.66 4.14
CA LEU A 141 3.77 20.13 2.97
C LEU A 141 2.29 19.84 3.27
N ARG A 142 1.40 20.31 2.39
CA ARG A 142 -0.04 20.07 2.49
C ARG A 142 -0.68 20.05 1.09
N PRO A 143 -1.86 19.43 0.92
CA PRO A 143 -2.59 19.52 -0.34
C PRO A 143 -2.89 20.99 -0.70
N ALA A 144 -2.79 21.32 -1.98
CA ALA A 144 -3.13 22.65 -2.50
C ALA A 144 -4.62 22.80 -2.85
N VAL A 145 -5.33 21.68 -2.91
CA VAL A 145 -6.78 21.58 -3.18
C VAL A 145 -7.44 20.72 -2.13
N ASP A 146 -8.75 20.76 -2.04
CA ASP A 146 -9.48 19.83 -1.19
C ASP A 146 -9.25 18.39 -1.68
N VAL A 147 -9.04 17.48 -0.77
CA VAL A 147 -8.70 16.09 -1.10
C VAL A 147 -9.86 15.39 -1.81
N GLU A 148 -11.08 15.80 -1.52
CA GLU A 148 -12.30 15.33 -2.17
C GLU A 148 -12.42 15.77 -3.64
N GLU A 149 -11.70 16.82 -4.04
CA GLU A 149 -11.63 17.32 -5.43
C GLU A 149 -10.58 16.60 -6.28
N LEU A 150 -9.75 15.73 -5.69
CA LEU A 150 -8.73 15.00 -6.43
C LEU A 150 -9.34 14.03 -7.43
N GLU A 151 -8.91 14.13 -8.67
CA GLU A 151 -9.28 13.17 -9.71
C GLU A 151 -8.49 11.87 -9.55
N TRP A 152 -9.23 10.74 -9.52
CA TRP A 152 -8.65 9.40 -9.45
C TRP A 152 -8.67 8.72 -10.81
N ASP A 153 -7.61 8.00 -11.15
CA ASP A 153 -7.65 7.13 -12.31
C ASP A 153 -8.29 5.78 -11.95
N LEU A 154 -9.52 5.61 -12.40
CA LEU A 154 -10.31 4.39 -12.16
C LEU A 154 -10.30 3.43 -13.36
N ARG A 155 -9.50 3.71 -14.40
CA ARG A 155 -9.43 2.92 -15.63
C ARG A 155 -8.32 1.88 -15.61
N THR A 156 -7.47 1.92 -14.61
CA THR A 156 -6.33 1.01 -14.46
C THR A 156 -6.52 0.09 -13.25
N MET A 157 -5.74 -0.96 -13.16
CA MET A 157 -5.67 -1.83 -11.97
C MET A 157 -4.91 -1.17 -10.81
N GLN A 158 -4.30 -0.03 -11.07
CA GLN A 158 -3.58 0.76 -10.07
C GLN A 158 -4.51 1.83 -9.48
N ARG A 159 -4.30 2.15 -8.23
CA ARG A 159 -5.14 3.11 -7.50
C ARG A 159 -4.30 4.30 -7.04
N GLY A 160 -4.62 5.47 -7.52
CA GLY A 160 -3.96 6.71 -7.10
C GLY A 160 -4.59 7.95 -7.71
N PRO A 161 -4.31 9.13 -7.16
CA PRO A 161 -4.73 10.38 -7.78
C PRO A 161 -3.93 10.60 -9.07
N ARG A 162 -4.59 11.19 -10.09
CA ARG A 162 -3.94 11.58 -11.35
C ARG A 162 -2.86 12.62 -11.16
N ALA A 163 -3.08 13.51 -10.21
CA ALA A 163 -2.13 14.51 -9.75
C ALA A 163 -2.39 14.80 -8.27
N LEU A 164 -1.34 15.11 -7.53
CA LEU A 164 -1.42 15.55 -6.15
C LEU A 164 -0.81 16.96 -6.05
N PRO A 165 -1.59 18.03 -6.30
CA PRO A 165 -1.13 19.39 -6.13
C PRO A 165 -0.82 19.65 -4.66
N VAL A 166 0.36 20.23 -4.38
CA VAL A 166 0.83 20.48 -3.02
C VAL A 166 1.40 21.88 -2.89
N VAL A 167 1.39 22.39 -1.66
CA VAL A 167 2.07 23.63 -1.24
C VAL A 167 2.88 23.33 0.02
N TRP A 168 3.94 24.12 0.27
CA TRP A 168 4.88 23.93 1.37
C TRP A 168 5.30 25.25 1.99
#